data_17cc5a075c8adf5ec202b5559e3fa0ed
#
_entry.id   17cc5a075c8adf5ec202b5559e3fa0ed
#
_cell.length_a   1.000
_cell.length_b   1.000
_cell.length_c   1.000
_cell.angle_alpha   90.00
_cell.angle_beta   90.00
_cell.angle_gamma   90.00
#
_symmetry.space_group_name_H-M   'P 1'
#
loop_
_entity.id
_entity.type
_entity.pdbx_description
1 polymer ?
#
loop_
_entity_poly.entity_id
_entity_poly.type
_entity_poly.pdbx_seq_one_letter_code
_entity_poly.pdbx_strand_id
1 'polypeptide(L)'
;MKNISILGCGWLGLPLAKTLIEKGHSVNGSTTSESKLPILENAGINPFVVILSDPEASGEGTLESESVSESIHNFLNNTEILIIDIPPKLRGTNADSSQSSRKIFVEKIENLIPFIEKSTVKKVLFVSSTSVYGNENGIITEETIPNPETESGKQLLLAEALLQKNQNFKTTILRFGGLIGEDRHPVKFLAGKENLENPDAPVNLIHQKDCIAVIEEIIHQSKWNEVFNAVAPFHPTRSAYYTQKAKEQNLILPKFSAEKSNIKKVISSEKVENNLKYQFNIENY
;
A
#
# COMPACT_ATOMS: atom_id res chain seq x y z
N MET A 1 20.07 13.25 -6.52
CA MET A 1 18.80 13.59 -7.20
C MET A 1 18.37 12.40 -8.02
N LYS A 2 17.09 11.97 -7.96
CA LYS A 2 16.52 10.86 -8.74
C LYS A 2 15.18 11.32 -9.31
N ASN A 3 14.78 10.75 -10.43
CA ASN A 3 13.45 10.97 -11.00
C ASN A 3 12.53 9.82 -10.57
N ILE A 4 11.50 10.13 -9.83
CA ILE A 4 10.60 9.17 -9.18
C ILE A 4 9.19 9.40 -9.66
N SER A 5 8.50 8.35 -10.10
CA SER A 5 7.07 8.41 -10.39
C SER A 5 6.29 7.66 -9.32
N ILE A 6 5.23 8.29 -8.81
CA ILE A 6 4.33 7.71 -7.82
C ILE A 6 2.97 7.46 -8.48
N LEU A 7 2.66 6.21 -8.73
CA LEU A 7 1.36 5.79 -9.22
C LEU A 7 0.40 5.70 -8.02
N GLY A 8 -0.43 6.74 -7.85
CA GLY A 8 -1.39 6.84 -6.77
C GLY A 8 -1.03 7.87 -5.70
N CYS A 9 -1.09 9.16 -6.01
CA CYS A 9 -0.94 10.24 -5.03
C CYS A 9 -2.21 10.41 -4.17
N GLY A 10 -2.52 9.35 -3.42
CA GLY A 10 -3.59 9.30 -2.43
C GLY A 10 -3.13 9.69 -1.02
N TRP A 11 -3.72 9.02 -0.02
CA TRP A 11 -3.45 9.26 1.40
C TRP A 11 -1.97 9.06 1.79
N LEU A 12 -1.29 8.06 1.22
CA LEU A 12 0.13 7.84 1.46
C LEU A 12 0.99 8.50 0.38
N GLY A 13 0.63 8.37 -0.90
CA GLY A 13 1.48 8.82 -2.01
C GLY A 13 1.66 10.32 -2.10
N LEU A 14 0.67 11.15 -1.70
CA LEU A 14 0.80 12.61 -1.71
C LEU A 14 1.80 13.12 -0.66
N PRO A 15 1.72 12.75 0.63
CA PRO A 15 2.73 13.17 1.61
C PRO A 15 4.11 12.54 1.32
N LEU A 16 4.19 11.31 0.82
CA LEU A 16 5.45 10.71 0.35
C LEU A 16 6.09 11.56 -0.76
N ALA A 17 5.30 11.99 -1.76
CA ALA A 17 5.80 12.84 -2.84
C ALA A 17 6.41 14.15 -2.33
N LYS A 18 5.74 14.82 -1.38
CA LYS A 18 6.24 16.04 -0.73
C LYS A 18 7.58 15.79 -0.04
N THR A 19 7.68 14.74 0.75
CA THR A 19 8.91 14.38 1.47
C THR A 19 10.05 14.08 0.48
N LEU A 20 9.79 13.37 -0.62
CA LEU A 20 10.80 13.09 -1.64
C LEU A 20 11.28 14.37 -2.35
N ILE A 21 10.39 15.34 -2.60
CA ILE A 21 10.78 16.65 -3.16
C ILE A 21 11.65 17.42 -2.17
N GLU A 22 11.31 17.45 -0.89
CA GLU A 22 12.11 18.07 0.17
C GLU A 22 13.52 17.46 0.27
N LYS A 23 13.66 16.17 -0.09
CA LYS A 23 14.94 15.47 -0.20
C LYS A 23 15.67 15.72 -1.53
N GLY A 24 15.16 16.59 -2.38
CA GLY A 24 15.81 17.00 -3.64
C GLY A 24 15.58 16.02 -4.80
N HIS A 25 14.53 15.20 -4.76
CA HIS A 25 14.10 14.36 -5.89
C HIS A 25 13.14 15.12 -6.81
N SER A 26 13.09 14.75 -8.09
CA SER A 26 12.03 15.15 -9.01
C SER A 26 10.91 14.11 -8.96
N VAL A 27 9.67 14.54 -8.78
CA VAL A 27 8.56 13.61 -8.58
C VAL A 27 7.43 13.86 -9.60
N ASN A 28 7.12 12.82 -10.37
CA ASN A 28 5.87 12.71 -11.13
C ASN A 28 4.82 12.05 -10.22
N GLY A 29 3.63 12.64 -10.12
CA GLY A 29 2.55 12.09 -9.30
C GLY A 29 1.29 11.84 -10.11
N SER A 30 0.67 10.67 -9.92
CA SER A 30 -0.57 10.36 -10.62
C SER A 30 -1.81 10.46 -9.75
N THR A 31 -2.90 10.82 -10.40
CA THR A 31 -4.27 10.76 -9.90
C THR A 31 -5.20 10.21 -10.96
N THR A 32 -6.38 9.72 -10.57
CA THR A 32 -7.44 9.30 -11.50
C THR A 32 -8.46 10.41 -11.78
N SER A 33 -8.24 11.63 -11.25
CA SER A 33 -9.20 12.75 -11.37
C SER A 33 -8.47 14.05 -11.71
N GLU A 34 -8.87 14.69 -12.80
CA GLU A 34 -8.33 15.98 -13.23
C GLU A 34 -8.47 17.07 -12.15
N SER A 35 -9.56 17.04 -11.37
CA SER A 35 -9.79 18.00 -10.30
C SER A 35 -8.72 18.01 -9.21
N LYS A 36 -7.89 16.97 -9.14
CA LYS A 36 -6.78 16.85 -8.19
C LYS A 36 -5.44 17.31 -8.74
N LEU A 37 -5.31 17.56 -10.05
CA LEU A 37 -4.06 18.04 -10.65
C LEU A 37 -3.52 19.31 -9.97
N PRO A 38 -4.33 20.35 -9.70
CA PRO A 38 -3.85 21.56 -9.03
C PRO A 38 -3.32 21.30 -7.62
N ILE A 39 -3.85 20.29 -6.91
CA ILE A 39 -3.37 19.91 -5.57
C ILE A 39 -1.95 19.34 -5.66
N LEU A 40 -1.68 18.50 -6.68
CA LEU A 40 -0.35 17.94 -6.91
C LEU A 40 0.63 19.02 -7.35
N GLU A 41 0.24 19.88 -8.29
CA GLU A 41 1.06 20.97 -8.80
C GLU A 41 1.46 21.96 -7.70
N ASN A 42 0.50 22.38 -6.86
CA ASN A 42 0.76 23.25 -5.72
C ASN A 42 1.69 22.62 -4.67
N ALA A 43 1.82 21.30 -4.66
CA ALA A 43 2.76 20.56 -3.84
C ALA A 43 4.15 20.39 -4.49
N GLY A 44 4.39 20.98 -5.67
CA GLY A 44 5.64 20.85 -6.43
C GLY A 44 5.80 19.53 -7.16
N ILE A 45 4.72 18.75 -7.27
CA ILE A 45 4.67 17.46 -7.96
C ILE A 45 4.32 17.72 -9.43
N ASN A 46 5.01 17.09 -10.37
CA ASN A 46 4.61 17.10 -11.77
C ASN A 46 3.37 16.18 -11.94
N PRO A 47 2.17 16.72 -12.23
CA PRO A 47 0.92 15.98 -12.10
C PRO A 47 0.52 15.27 -13.38
N PHE A 48 -0.03 14.05 -13.24
CA PHE A 48 -0.56 13.25 -14.36
C PHE A 48 -1.91 12.64 -14.01
N VAL A 49 -2.82 12.59 -14.98
CA VAL A 49 -4.00 11.72 -14.91
C VAL A 49 -3.61 10.37 -15.49
N VAL A 50 -3.58 9.34 -14.64
CA VAL A 50 -3.29 7.97 -15.07
C VAL A 50 -4.44 7.07 -14.64
N ILE A 51 -5.14 6.53 -15.61
CA ILE A 51 -6.23 5.58 -15.41
C ILE A 51 -5.75 4.25 -15.98
N LEU A 52 -5.55 3.26 -15.11
CA LEU A 52 -5.32 1.90 -15.55
C LEU A 52 -6.69 1.30 -15.86
N SER A 53 -7.05 1.30 -17.12
CA SER A 53 -8.33 0.78 -17.61
C SER A 53 -8.41 -0.73 -17.50
N ASP A 54 -9.65 -1.21 -17.38
CA ASP A 54 -9.99 -2.61 -17.59
C ASP A 54 -9.87 -2.90 -19.11
N PRO A 55 -9.14 -3.93 -19.53
CA PRO A 55 -8.97 -4.25 -20.97
C PRO A 55 -10.30 -4.50 -21.70
N GLU A 56 -11.30 -5.02 -20.98
CA GLU A 56 -12.63 -5.29 -21.56
C GLU A 56 -13.48 -4.02 -21.73
N ALA A 57 -13.16 -2.93 -21.01
CA ALA A 57 -13.91 -1.68 -21.07
C ALA A 57 -13.44 -0.74 -22.19
N SER A 58 -12.21 -0.89 -22.67
CA SER A 58 -11.64 -0.13 -23.78
C SER A 58 -11.41 -1.07 -24.95
N GLY A 59 -12.28 -0.99 -25.99
CA GLY A 59 -12.03 -1.70 -27.25
C GLY A 59 -10.65 -1.32 -27.81
N GLU A 60 -9.88 -2.30 -28.26
CA GLU A 60 -8.59 -2.05 -28.95
C GLU A 60 -8.78 -1.03 -30.09
N GLY A 61 -7.95 0.03 -30.10
CA GLY A 61 -7.91 1.01 -31.18
C GLY A 61 -8.91 2.17 -31.07
N THR A 62 -9.48 2.43 -29.89
CA THR A 62 -10.28 3.65 -29.67
C THR A 62 -9.37 4.85 -29.32
N LEU A 63 -9.82 6.08 -29.67
CA LEU A 63 -9.11 7.33 -29.29
C LEU A 63 -8.85 7.43 -27.78
N GLU A 64 -9.71 6.82 -26.95
CA GLU A 64 -9.53 6.75 -25.49
C GLU A 64 -8.37 5.83 -25.10
N SER A 65 -8.15 4.71 -25.80
CA SER A 65 -7.02 3.81 -25.51
C SER A 65 -5.67 4.42 -25.89
N GLU A 66 -5.61 5.22 -26.96
CA GLU A 66 -4.40 5.95 -27.34
C GLU A 66 -4.05 7.04 -26.33
N SER A 67 -5.03 7.80 -25.85
CA SER A 67 -4.82 8.87 -24.85
C SER A 67 -4.36 8.31 -23.49
N VAL A 68 -4.88 7.17 -23.06
CA VAL A 68 -4.45 6.47 -21.84
C VAL A 68 -3.00 5.98 -21.97
N SER A 69 -2.66 5.39 -23.09
CA SER A 69 -1.30 4.92 -23.38
C SER A 69 -0.28 6.06 -23.38
N GLU A 70 -0.61 7.18 -24.01
CA GLU A 70 0.23 8.37 -24.03
C GLU A 70 0.43 8.96 -22.63
N SER A 71 -0.63 9.02 -21.83
CA SER A 71 -0.55 9.50 -20.45
C SER A 71 0.40 8.65 -19.58
N ILE A 72 0.34 7.32 -19.70
CA ILE A 72 1.25 6.41 -19.00
C ILE A 72 2.70 6.59 -19.48
N HIS A 73 2.92 6.71 -20.79
CA HIS A 73 4.27 6.96 -21.34
C HIS A 73 4.86 8.27 -20.82
N ASN A 74 4.08 9.35 -20.83
CA ASN A 74 4.50 10.66 -20.34
C ASN A 74 4.78 10.63 -18.83
N PHE A 75 3.93 9.94 -18.05
CA PHE A 75 4.12 9.75 -16.60
C PHE A 75 5.42 9.00 -16.26
N LEU A 76 5.81 8.01 -17.08
CA LEU A 76 7.02 7.21 -16.88
C LEU A 76 8.25 7.78 -17.60
N ASN A 77 8.11 8.88 -18.34
CA ASN A 77 9.22 9.47 -19.07
C ASN A 77 10.32 9.94 -18.11
N ASN A 78 11.58 9.60 -18.41
CA ASN A 78 12.74 9.88 -17.60
C ASN A 78 12.67 9.37 -16.15
N THR A 79 11.75 8.45 -15.83
CA THR A 79 11.59 7.86 -14.51
C THR A 79 12.65 6.80 -14.24
N GLU A 80 13.36 6.92 -13.13
CA GLU A 80 14.32 5.91 -12.64
C GLU A 80 13.65 4.90 -11.70
N ILE A 81 12.76 5.40 -10.82
CA ILE A 81 12.06 4.62 -9.80
C ILE A 81 10.55 4.82 -9.95
N LEU A 82 9.82 3.72 -10.05
CA LEU A 82 8.36 3.73 -9.98
C LEU A 82 7.90 3.21 -8.62
N ILE A 83 7.08 3.99 -7.92
CA ILE A 83 6.37 3.57 -6.71
C ILE A 83 4.91 3.32 -7.08
N ILE A 84 4.44 2.09 -6.87
CA ILE A 84 3.05 1.70 -7.13
C ILE A 84 2.31 1.68 -5.80
N ASP A 85 1.48 2.71 -5.54
CA ASP A 85 0.68 2.91 -4.31
C ASP A 85 -0.82 2.99 -4.64
N ILE A 86 -1.33 1.97 -5.32
CA ILE A 86 -2.75 1.85 -5.67
C ILE A 86 -3.37 0.65 -4.95
N PRO A 87 -4.54 0.84 -4.28
CA PRO A 87 -5.23 -0.25 -3.60
C PRO A 87 -6.06 -1.10 -4.56
N PRO A 88 -6.29 -2.39 -4.27
CA PRO A 88 -7.16 -3.26 -5.06
C PRO A 88 -8.62 -2.80 -5.16
N LYS A 89 -9.09 -1.89 -4.26
CA LYS A 89 -10.46 -1.34 -4.18
C LYS A 89 -11.59 -2.39 -4.14
N LEU A 90 -11.33 -3.57 -3.59
CA LEU A 90 -12.27 -4.69 -3.52
C LEU A 90 -13.17 -4.67 -2.28
N ARG A 91 -13.11 -3.60 -1.46
CA ARG A 91 -13.97 -3.44 -0.29
C ARG A 91 -15.29 -2.81 -0.71
N GLY A 92 -16.40 -3.50 -0.49
CA GLY A 92 -17.77 -2.97 -0.68
C GLY A 92 -18.49 -3.42 -1.95
N THR A 93 -17.93 -4.29 -2.76
CA THR A 93 -18.70 -5.00 -3.78
C THR A 93 -19.42 -6.16 -3.11
N ASN A 94 -20.77 -6.11 -3.07
CA ASN A 94 -21.60 -7.23 -2.65
C ASN A 94 -21.18 -8.47 -3.44
N ALA A 95 -21.14 -9.62 -2.77
CA ALA A 95 -20.66 -10.90 -3.29
C ALA A 95 -21.48 -11.49 -4.47
N ASP A 96 -22.37 -10.71 -5.08
CA ASP A 96 -23.29 -11.14 -6.14
C ASP A 96 -22.86 -10.74 -7.56
N SER A 97 -21.71 -10.16 -7.77
CA SER A 97 -21.27 -9.85 -9.12
C SER A 97 -20.23 -10.86 -9.62
N SER A 98 -20.71 -11.72 -10.50
CA SER A 98 -20.04 -12.47 -11.57
C SER A 98 -18.50 -12.48 -11.63
N GLN A 99 -17.96 -13.56 -12.08
CA GLN A 99 -16.53 -13.90 -12.26
C GLN A 99 -15.60 -12.81 -12.82
N SER A 100 -16.12 -11.76 -13.44
CA SER A 100 -15.33 -10.66 -14.04
C SER A 100 -14.68 -9.71 -13.03
N SER A 101 -15.22 -9.57 -11.81
CA SER A 101 -14.64 -8.66 -10.79
C SER A 101 -13.36 -9.20 -10.12
N ARG A 102 -13.01 -10.45 -10.33
CA ARG A 102 -11.99 -11.15 -9.55
C ARG A 102 -10.54 -10.86 -9.94
N LYS A 103 -10.29 -10.38 -11.15
CA LYS A 103 -8.91 -10.16 -11.66
C LYS A 103 -8.55 -8.72 -11.94
N ILE A 104 -9.47 -7.77 -11.81
CA ILE A 104 -9.31 -6.37 -12.24
C ILE A 104 -8.01 -5.72 -11.73
N PHE A 105 -7.60 -5.99 -10.51
CA PHE A 105 -6.37 -5.39 -9.98
C PHE A 105 -5.12 -6.02 -10.59
N VAL A 106 -5.11 -7.34 -10.73
CA VAL A 106 -3.97 -8.08 -11.33
C VAL A 106 -3.80 -7.66 -12.78
N GLU A 107 -4.89 -7.59 -13.56
CA GLU A 107 -4.91 -7.16 -14.96
C GLU A 107 -4.38 -5.72 -15.13
N LYS A 108 -4.71 -4.81 -14.20
CA LYS A 108 -4.12 -3.46 -14.20
C LYS A 108 -2.60 -3.48 -14.05
N ILE A 109 -2.07 -4.37 -13.23
CA ILE A 109 -0.62 -4.51 -13.07
C ILE A 109 -0.02 -5.19 -14.31
N GLU A 110 -0.65 -6.23 -14.86
CA GLU A 110 -0.23 -6.87 -16.11
C GLU A 110 -0.15 -5.86 -17.25
N ASN A 111 -1.17 -5.03 -17.43
CA ASN A 111 -1.23 -4.00 -18.46
C ASN A 111 -0.20 -2.88 -18.27
N LEU A 112 0.21 -2.61 -17.03
CA LEU A 112 1.23 -1.60 -16.71
C LEU A 112 2.65 -2.09 -17.04
N ILE A 113 2.93 -3.38 -16.90
CA ILE A 113 4.27 -3.95 -17.08
C ILE A 113 4.90 -3.60 -18.43
N PRO A 114 4.23 -3.74 -19.58
CA PRO A 114 4.82 -3.37 -20.88
C PRO A 114 5.25 -1.90 -21.00
N PHE A 115 4.55 -0.99 -20.31
CA PHE A 115 4.92 0.42 -20.27
C PHE A 115 6.17 0.64 -19.40
N ILE A 116 6.28 -0.07 -18.28
CA ILE A 116 7.48 -0.04 -17.43
C ILE A 116 8.68 -0.54 -18.22
N GLU A 117 8.56 -1.66 -18.90
CA GLU A 117 9.65 -2.28 -19.72
C GLU A 117 10.14 -1.36 -20.83
N LYS A 118 9.24 -0.62 -21.47
CA LYS A 118 9.58 0.33 -22.55
C LYS A 118 10.12 1.66 -22.03
N SER A 119 10.05 1.91 -20.72
CA SER A 119 10.48 3.17 -20.10
C SER A 119 11.94 3.12 -19.59
N THR A 120 12.37 4.20 -18.95
CA THR A 120 13.66 4.28 -18.26
C THR A 120 13.66 3.68 -16.85
N VAL A 121 12.52 3.19 -16.36
CA VAL A 121 12.36 2.61 -15.04
C VAL A 121 13.24 1.37 -14.88
N LYS A 122 14.08 1.37 -13.84
CA LYS A 122 14.94 0.23 -13.47
C LYS A 122 14.58 -0.37 -12.11
N LYS A 123 13.77 0.33 -11.35
CA LYS A 123 13.43 -0.01 -9.97
C LYS A 123 11.95 0.22 -9.74
N VAL A 124 11.27 -0.77 -9.22
CA VAL A 124 9.85 -0.71 -8.85
C VAL A 124 9.73 -0.97 -7.35
N LEU A 125 9.04 -0.11 -6.63
CA LEU A 125 8.59 -0.35 -5.26
C LEU A 125 7.09 -0.55 -5.29
N PHE A 126 6.64 -1.74 -4.89
CA PHE A 126 5.22 -2.07 -4.84
C PHE A 126 4.73 -2.03 -3.39
N VAL A 127 3.80 -1.12 -3.11
CA VAL A 127 3.11 -1.03 -1.82
C VAL A 127 2.05 -2.12 -1.75
N SER A 128 2.36 -3.16 -0.99
CA SER A 128 1.52 -4.31 -0.72
C SER A 128 0.97 -4.29 0.71
N SER A 129 0.44 -5.40 1.19
CA SER A 129 -0.19 -5.51 2.50
C SER A 129 0.13 -6.85 3.16
N THR A 130 0.22 -6.85 4.48
CA THR A 130 0.30 -8.09 5.29
C THR A 130 -0.96 -8.96 5.21
N SER A 131 -2.00 -8.51 4.49
CA SER A 131 -3.17 -9.33 4.16
C SER A 131 -2.86 -10.50 3.21
N VAL A 132 -1.68 -10.52 2.57
CA VAL A 132 -1.18 -11.67 1.81
C VAL A 132 -0.90 -12.88 2.71
N TYR A 133 -0.64 -12.66 3.99
CA TYR A 133 -0.57 -13.73 4.99
C TYR A 133 -1.99 -14.01 5.51
N GLY A 134 -2.41 -15.24 5.54
CA GLY A 134 -3.71 -15.65 6.07
C GLY A 134 -3.86 -15.42 7.59
N ASN A 135 -4.70 -16.21 8.23
CA ASN A 135 -4.92 -16.17 9.69
C ASN A 135 -3.95 -17.12 10.44
N GLU A 136 -2.76 -17.30 9.95
CA GLU A 136 -1.74 -18.09 10.62
C GLU A 136 -1.35 -17.47 11.96
N ASN A 137 -1.13 -18.32 12.95
CA ASN A 137 -0.74 -17.90 14.29
C ASN A 137 0.78 -17.90 14.47
N GLY A 138 1.26 -17.07 15.39
CA GLY A 138 2.68 -16.93 15.71
C GLY A 138 3.33 -15.71 15.08
N ILE A 139 4.64 -15.72 15.02
CA ILE A 139 5.44 -14.65 14.43
C ILE A 139 5.55 -14.91 12.92
N ILE A 140 5.07 -13.94 12.15
CA ILE A 140 5.07 -13.95 10.70
C ILE A 140 6.20 -13.08 10.20
N THR A 141 7.08 -13.65 9.41
CA THR A 141 8.21 -12.99 8.76
C THR A 141 8.05 -13.00 7.24
N GLU A 142 8.98 -12.41 6.52
CA GLU A 142 9.02 -12.46 5.05
C GLU A 142 9.24 -13.87 4.49
N GLU A 143 9.81 -14.79 5.29
CA GLU A 143 10.00 -16.21 4.97
C GLU A 143 8.71 -17.04 5.11
N THR A 144 7.70 -16.51 5.81
CA THR A 144 6.40 -17.16 5.94
C THR A 144 5.72 -17.25 4.59
N ILE A 145 5.30 -18.45 4.19
CA ILE A 145 4.61 -18.66 2.92
C ILE A 145 3.26 -17.91 2.94
N PRO A 146 3.01 -16.98 2.02
CA PRO A 146 1.73 -16.28 1.94
C PRO A 146 0.57 -17.24 1.65
N ASN A 147 -0.51 -17.09 2.41
CA ASN A 147 -1.76 -17.85 2.25
C ASN A 147 -2.99 -16.95 2.44
N PRO A 148 -3.27 -16.02 1.51
CA PRO A 148 -4.31 -15.02 1.67
C PRO A 148 -5.72 -15.63 1.66
N GLU A 149 -6.55 -15.24 2.62
CA GLU A 149 -7.96 -15.62 2.69
C GLU A 149 -8.88 -14.63 1.94
N THR A 150 -8.51 -13.33 1.97
CA THR A 150 -9.30 -12.29 1.34
C THR A 150 -8.98 -12.16 -0.14
N GLU A 151 -9.97 -11.80 -0.96
CA GLU A 151 -9.77 -11.56 -2.39
C GLU A 151 -8.73 -10.47 -2.65
N SER A 152 -8.73 -9.40 -1.85
CA SER A 152 -7.71 -8.35 -1.90
C SER A 152 -6.30 -8.90 -1.67
N GLY A 153 -6.13 -9.77 -0.67
CA GLY A 153 -4.84 -10.41 -0.38
C GLY A 153 -4.37 -11.32 -1.51
N LYS A 154 -5.29 -12.08 -2.12
CA LYS A 154 -4.98 -12.96 -3.26
C LYS A 154 -4.52 -12.16 -4.48
N GLN A 155 -5.20 -11.08 -4.80
CA GLN A 155 -4.82 -10.23 -5.94
C GLN A 155 -3.51 -9.47 -5.69
N LEU A 156 -3.25 -9.01 -4.46
CA LEU A 156 -1.95 -8.44 -4.10
C LEU A 156 -0.82 -9.45 -4.28
N LEU A 157 -0.98 -10.68 -3.78
CA LEU A 157 0.02 -11.73 -3.92
C LEU A 157 0.32 -12.07 -5.38
N LEU A 158 -0.71 -12.13 -6.24
CA LEU A 158 -0.52 -12.33 -7.69
C LEU A 158 0.23 -11.15 -8.32
N ALA A 159 -0.10 -9.91 -7.95
CA ALA A 159 0.60 -8.73 -8.44
C ALA A 159 2.07 -8.68 -7.99
N GLU A 160 2.36 -9.06 -6.73
CA GLU A 160 3.74 -9.23 -6.23
C GLU A 160 4.52 -10.19 -7.12
N ALA A 161 3.95 -11.37 -7.41
CA ALA A 161 4.59 -12.41 -8.21
C ALA A 161 4.86 -11.94 -9.66
N LEU A 162 3.91 -11.23 -10.29
CA LEU A 162 4.09 -10.67 -11.63
C LEU A 162 5.24 -9.68 -11.71
N LEU A 163 5.29 -8.74 -10.76
CA LEU A 163 6.33 -7.72 -10.71
C LEU A 163 7.71 -8.32 -10.39
N GLN A 164 7.79 -9.26 -9.45
CA GLN A 164 9.05 -9.90 -9.07
C GLN A 164 9.61 -10.84 -10.16
N LYS A 165 8.74 -11.45 -10.98
CA LYS A 165 9.16 -12.32 -12.09
C LYS A 165 9.84 -11.54 -13.23
N ASN A 166 9.60 -10.25 -13.34
CA ASN A 166 10.14 -9.42 -14.43
C ASN A 166 11.65 -9.24 -14.27
N GLN A 167 12.38 -9.38 -15.40
CA GLN A 167 13.85 -9.29 -15.44
C GLN A 167 14.34 -7.92 -15.94
N ASN A 168 13.46 -7.06 -16.46
CA ASN A 168 13.84 -5.77 -17.03
C ASN A 168 14.02 -4.69 -15.95
N PHE A 169 13.43 -4.90 -14.77
CA PHE A 169 13.54 -4.01 -13.62
C PHE A 169 13.60 -4.81 -12.31
N LYS A 170 14.12 -4.19 -11.26
CA LYS A 170 14.21 -4.77 -9.92
C LYS A 170 13.00 -4.35 -9.10
N THR A 171 12.30 -5.32 -8.48
CA THR A 171 11.10 -5.05 -7.68
C THR A 171 11.35 -5.27 -6.20
N THR A 172 11.06 -4.26 -5.38
CA THR A 172 10.94 -4.42 -3.92
C THR A 172 9.48 -4.37 -3.53
N ILE A 173 9.07 -5.36 -2.76
CA ILE A 173 7.72 -5.48 -2.20
C ILE A 173 7.73 -4.96 -0.77
N LEU A 174 6.81 -4.06 -0.44
CA LEU A 174 6.65 -3.53 0.90
C LEU A 174 5.26 -3.84 1.43
N ARG A 175 5.15 -4.83 2.32
CA ARG A 175 3.91 -5.30 2.92
C ARG A 175 3.60 -4.51 4.18
N PHE A 176 2.73 -3.53 4.09
CA PHE A 176 2.31 -2.73 5.23
C PHE A 176 1.25 -3.45 6.08
N GLY A 177 1.33 -3.23 7.39
CA GLY A 177 0.25 -3.53 8.33
C GLY A 177 -0.96 -2.62 8.17
N GLY A 178 -1.86 -2.62 9.14
CA GLY A 178 -2.99 -1.70 9.17
C GLY A 178 -2.53 -0.25 9.22
N LEU A 179 -2.87 0.54 8.20
CA LEU A 179 -2.43 1.93 8.07
C LEU A 179 -3.18 2.84 9.03
N ILE A 180 -2.44 3.61 9.83
CA ILE A 180 -2.96 4.66 10.71
C ILE A 180 -2.23 5.99 10.48
N GLY A 181 -2.87 7.08 10.88
CA GLY A 181 -2.33 8.44 10.84
C GLY A 181 -3.27 9.42 11.52
N GLU A 182 -2.94 10.71 11.50
CA GLU A 182 -3.67 11.76 12.22
C GLU A 182 -5.16 11.84 11.82
N ASP A 183 -5.45 11.71 10.53
CA ASP A 183 -6.79 11.76 9.95
C ASP A 183 -7.44 10.39 9.76
N ARG A 184 -6.65 9.31 9.90
CA ARG A 184 -7.08 7.93 9.62
C ARG A 184 -6.75 7.02 10.79
N HIS A 185 -7.77 6.59 11.53
CA HIS A 185 -7.60 5.61 12.60
C HIS A 185 -8.82 4.68 12.69
N PRO A 186 -8.60 3.34 12.80
CA PRO A 186 -9.70 2.37 12.86
C PRO A 186 -10.66 2.59 14.04
N VAL A 187 -10.20 3.19 15.14
CA VAL A 187 -11.03 3.47 16.32
C VAL A 187 -12.29 4.25 16.00
N LYS A 188 -12.24 5.17 15.00
CA LYS A 188 -13.40 5.96 14.56
C LYS A 188 -14.54 5.08 14.01
N PHE A 189 -14.20 3.93 13.42
CA PHE A 189 -15.17 2.96 12.90
C PHE A 189 -15.62 1.94 13.96
N LEU A 190 -14.88 1.80 15.05
CA LEU A 190 -15.19 0.88 16.14
C LEU A 190 -15.96 1.55 17.28
N ALA A 191 -15.91 2.87 17.38
CA ALA A 191 -16.55 3.64 18.43
C ALA A 191 -18.04 3.30 18.53
N GLY A 192 -18.51 2.97 19.75
CA GLY A 192 -19.89 2.63 20.05
C GLY A 192 -20.36 1.28 19.54
N LYS A 193 -19.55 0.51 18.83
CA LYS A 193 -19.90 -0.86 18.43
C LYS A 193 -19.82 -1.83 19.60
N GLU A 194 -20.69 -2.82 19.56
CA GLU A 194 -20.79 -3.87 20.58
C GLU A 194 -20.47 -5.25 19.97
N ASN A 195 -20.13 -6.19 20.82
CA ASN A 195 -19.79 -7.58 20.48
C ASN A 195 -18.67 -7.70 19.43
N LEU A 196 -17.66 -6.82 19.52
CA LEU A 196 -16.50 -6.89 18.64
C LEU A 196 -15.71 -8.16 18.91
N GLU A 197 -15.47 -8.93 17.87
CA GLU A 197 -14.74 -10.19 17.95
C GLU A 197 -13.25 -10.00 18.19
N ASN A 198 -12.61 -11.09 18.63
CA ASN A 198 -11.16 -11.19 18.78
C ASN A 198 -10.56 -10.11 19.69
N PRO A 199 -11.01 -9.99 20.96
CA PRO A 199 -10.57 -8.95 21.90
C PRO A 199 -9.07 -8.99 22.20
N ASP A 200 -8.49 -10.17 22.29
CA ASP A 200 -7.10 -10.43 22.67
C ASP A 200 -6.16 -10.66 21.47
N ALA A 201 -6.67 -10.55 20.22
CA ALA A 201 -5.81 -10.60 19.04
C ALA A 201 -4.81 -9.42 19.02
N PRO A 202 -3.55 -9.66 18.66
CA PRO A 202 -2.56 -8.60 18.53
C PRO A 202 -2.93 -7.61 17.43
N VAL A 203 -2.73 -6.31 17.63
CA VAL A 203 -2.80 -5.33 16.55
C VAL A 203 -1.49 -5.33 15.77
N ASN A 204 -1.59 -5.18 14.44
CA ASN A 204 -0.46 -5.07 13.52
C ASN A 204 -0.65 -3.79 12.70
N LEU A 205 -0.18 -2.67 13.20
CA LEU A 205 -0.41 -1.35 12.63
C LEU A 205 0.91 -0.69 12.19
N ILE A 206 0.81 0.25 11.28
CA ILE A 206 1.91 1.14 10.91
C ILE A 206 1.39 2.55 10.71
N HIS A 207 2.11 3.52 11.27
CA HIS A 207 1.78 4.94 11.10
C HIS A 207 2.28 5.47 9.75
N GLN A 208 1.55 6.42 9.17
CA GLN A 208 1.88 7.03 7.87
C GLN A 208 3.31 7.58 7.83
N LYS A 209 3.78 8.20 8.90
CA LYS A 209 5.15 8.72 9.00
C LYS A 209 6.19 7.61 8.85
N ASP A 210 5.95 6.46 9.49
CA ASP A 210 6.84 5.30 9.38
C ASP A 210 6.75 4.66 7.99
N CYS A 211 5.55 4.63 7.36
CA CYS A 211 5.44 4.18 5.96
C CYS A 211 6.34 4.99 5.03
N ILE A 212 6.29 6.32 5.15
CA ILE A 212 7.09 7.25 4.34
C ILE A 212 8.57 7.03 4.62
N ALA A 213 8.98 7.01 5.88
CA ALA A 213 10.38 6.85 6.25
C ALA A 213 10.99 5.51 5.80
N VAL A 214 10.25 4.40 5.90
CA VAL A 214 10.70 3.09 5.40
C VAL A 214 10.88 3.12 3.88
N ILE A 215 9.97 3.76 3.13
CA ILE A 215 10.12 3.93 1.67
C ILE A 215 11.37 4.77 1.36
N GLU A 216 11.61 5.86 2.08
CA GLU A 216 12.81 6.69 1.93
C GLU A 216 14.08 5.89 2.17
N GLU A 217 14.13 5.06 3.23
CA GLU A 217 15.31 4.23 3.51
C GLU A 217 15.56 3.18 2.43
N ILE A 218 14.52 2.55 1.88
CA ILE A 218 14.66 1.63 0.73
C ILE A 218 15.30 2.36 -0.47
N ILE A 219 14.86 3.57 -0.77
CA ILE A 219 15.38 4.37 -1.88
C ILE A 219 16.81 4.85 -1.61
N HIS A 220 17.07 5.35 -0.40
CA HIS A 220 18.37 5.88 0.03
C HIS A 220 19.46 4.79 0.02
N GLN A 221 19.16 3.66 0.64
CA GLN A 221 20.09 2.52 0.75
C GLN A 221 20.07 1.61 -0.49
N SER A 222 19.24 1.92 -1.48
CA SER A 222 19.13 1.14 -2.73
C SER A 222 18.82 -0.34 -2.50
N LYS A 223 17.89 -0.65 -1.59
CA LYS A 223 17.46 -2.02 -1.25
C LYS A 223 16.41 -2.53 -2.23
N TRP A 224 16.89 -3.12 -3.32
CA TRP A 224 16.05 -3.61 -4.42
C TRP A 224 16.09 -5.15 -4.52
N ASN A 225 15.05 -5.76 -5.11
CA ASN A 225 14.80 -7.20 -5.17
C ASN A 225 14.56 -7.81 -3.77
N GLU A 226 13.91 -7.06 -2.89
CA GLU A 226 13.64 -7.46 -1.52
C GLU A 226 12.13 -7.55 -1.26
N VAL A 227 11.77 -8.28 -0.22
CA VAL A 227 10.45 -8.21 0.40
C VAL A 227 10.65 -7.72 1.83
N PHE A 228 9.84 -6.74 2.26
CA PHE A 228 9.84 -6.23 3.62
C PHE A 228 8.43 -6.24 4.19
N ASN A 229 8.29 -6.71 5.42
CA ASN A 229 7.12 -6.43 6.25
C ASN A 229 7.38 -5.13 7.02
N ALA A 230 6.41 -4.23 7.03
CA ALA A 230 6.53 -3.01 7.80
C ALA A 230 5.29 -2.81 8.70
N VAL A 231 5.51 -3.10 9.97
CA VAL A 231 4.55 -3.03 11.08
C VAL A 231 5.32 -2.54 12.29
N ALA A 232 4.74 -1.62 13.07
CA ALA A 232 5.41 -1.20 14.29
C ALA A 232 5.60 -2.39 15.25
N PRO A 233 6.76 -2.51 15.92
CA PRO A 233 7.02 -3.57 16.90
C PRO A 233 6.26 -3.30 18.23
N PHE A 234 4.96 -3.04 18.10
CA PHE A 234 4.04 -2.74 19.18
C PHE A 234 2.71 -3.45 18.91
N HIS A 235 2.44 -4.54 19.63
CA HIS A 235 1.34 -5.46 19.38
C HIS A 235 0.42 -5.63 20.60
N PRO A 236 -0.18 -4.57 21.14
CA PRO A 236 -1.16 -4.71 22.22
C PRO A 236 -2.39 -5.48 21.73
N THR A 237 -3.20 -5.97 22.65
CA THR A 237 -4.47 -6.60 22.29
C THR A 237 -5.44 -5.59 21.69
N ARG A 238 -6.30 -6.03 20.78
CA ARG A 238 -7.30 -5.18 20.13
C ARG A 238 -8.18 -4.44 21.13
N SER A 239 -8.65 -5.15 22.17
CA SER A 239 -9.51 -4.55 23.19
C SER A 239 -8.78 -3.47 23.98
N ALA A 240 -7.56 -3.72 24.43
CA ALA A 240 -6.77 -2.73 25.17
C ALA A 240 -6.49 -1.50 24.31
N TYR A 241 -5.96 -1.71 23.11
CA TYR A 241 -5.56 -0.64 22.19
C TYR A 241 -6.74 0.26 21.79
N TYR A 242 -7.80 -0.32 21.24
CA TYR A 242 -8.91 0.48 20.74
C TYR A 242 -9.75 1.11 21.84
N THR A 243 -9.84 0.50 23.03
CA THR A 243 -10.47 1.14 24.18
C THR A 243 -9.67 2.35 24.66
N GLN A 244 -8.33 2.23 24.69
CA GLN A 244 -7.47 3.34 25.05
C GLN A 244 -7.57 4.47 24.02
N LYS A 245 -7.45 4.17 22.72
CA LYS A 245 -7.54 5.18 21.64
C LYS A 245 -8.93 5.84 21.57
N ALA A 246 -10.00 5.13 21.91
CA ALA A 246 -11.32 5.73 22.02
C ALA A 246 -11.40 6.73 23.19
N LYS A 247 -10.81 6.41 24.32
CA LYS A 247 -10.70 7.35 25.48
C LYS A 247 -9.91 8.59 25.11
N GLU A 248 -8.74 8.44 24.50
CA GLU A 248 -7.86 9.54 24.08
C GLU A 248 -8.56 10.50 23.10
N GLN A 249 -9.42 9.96 22.22
CA GLN A 249 -10.16 10.75 21.24
C GLN A 249 -11.56 11.17 21.70
N ASN A 250 -11.93 10.96 22.98
CA ASN A 250 -13.26 11.25 23.53
C ASN A 250 -14.41 10.60 22.74
N LEU A 251 -14.21 9.37 22.24
CA LEU A 251 -15.19 8.60 21.51
C LEU A 251 -15.94 7.63 22.43
N ILE A 252 -17.14 7.19 22.00
CA ILE A 252 -17.88 6.13 22.69
C ILE A 252 -17.03 4.85 22.65
N LEU A 253 -16.82 4.24 23.83
CA LEU A 253 -15.97 3.06 23.93
C LEU A 253 -16.51 1.88 23.14
N PRO A 254 -15.67 1.19 22.37
CA PRO A 254 -16.05 -0.07 21.75
C PRO A 254 -16.19 -1.16 22.82
N LYS A 255 -17.18 -2.03 22.67
CA LYS A 255 -17.40 -3.18 23.55
C LYS A 255 -17.00 -4.46 22.82
N PHE A 256 -16.11 -5.20 23.40
CA PHE A 256 -15.61 -6.45 22.85
C PHE A 256 -16.37 -7.65 23.44
N SER A 257 -16.45 -8.73 22.65
CA SER A 257 -16.95 -10.03 23.08
C SER A 257 -16.09 -10.56 24.27
N ALA A 258 -16.73 -11.37 25.12
CA ALA A 258 -16.01 -12.09 26.17
C ALA A 258 -15.24 -13.32 25.65
N GLU A 259 -15.52 -13.74 24.40
CA GLU A 259 -14.85 -14.88 23.78
C GLU A 259 -13.39 -14.54 23.43
N LYS A 260 -12.48 -15.44 23.82
CA LYS A 260 -11.07 -15.30 23.47
C LYS A 260 -10.85 -15.51 22.00
N SER A 261 -9.93 -14.75 21.44
CA SER A 261 -9.48 -14.93 20.05
C SER A 261 -8.58 -16.16 19.91
N ASN A 262 -8.78 -16.88 18.82
CA ASN A 262 -7.82 -17.88 18.36
C ASN A 262 -6.69 -17.26 17.50
N ILE A 263 -6.79 -15.97 17.16
CA ILE A 263 -5.82 -15.26 16.32
C ILE A 263 -4.70 -14.72 17.20
N LYS A 264 -3.47 -15.20 16.96
CA LYS A 264 -2.25 -14.77 17.66
C LYS A 264 -1.17 -14.35 16.67
N LYS A 265 -1.57 -13.80 15.53
CA LYS A 265 -0.68 -13.37 14.46
C LYS A 265 0.05 -12.08 14.83
N VAL A 266 1.37 -12.13 14.92
CA VAL A 266 2.26 -10.98 15.08
C VAL A 266 3.14 -10.88 13.83
N ILE A 267 3.08 -9.76 13.13
CA ILE A 267 3.94 -9.52 11.97
C ILE A 267 5.25 -8.91 12.44
N SER A 268 6.36 -9.59 12.17
CA SER A 268 7.70 -9.10 12.46
C SER A 268 8.17 -8.10 11.41
N SER A 269 8.80 -7.03 11.85
CA SER A 269 9.52 -6.05 11.02
C SER A 269 11.02 -6.04 11.30
N GLU A 270 11.55 -7.11 11.90
CA GLU A 270 12.98 -7.24 12.20
C GLU A 270 13.87 -7.01 10.96
N LYS A 271 13.39 -7.40 9.78
CA LYS A 271 14.14 -7.17 8.53
C LYS A 271 14.24 -5.67 8.21
N VAL A 272 13.19 -4.88 8.43
CA VAL A 272 13.23 -3.41 8.30
C VAL A 272 14.22 -2.83 9.30
N GLU A 273 14.14 -3.22 10.58
CA GLU A 273 15.01 -2.71 11.63
C GLU A 273 16.48 -3.08 11.38
N ASN A 274 16.75 -4.32 10.96
CA ASN A 274 18.11 -4.81 10.78
C ASN A 274 18.74 -4.40 9.45
N ASN A 275 18.00 -4.47 8.34
CA ASN A 275 18.56 -4.24 7.00
C ASN A 275 18.49 -2.78 6.56
N LEU A 276 17.49 -2.02 7.04
CA LEU A 276 17.35 -0.61 6.77
C LEU A 276 17.88 0.26 7.93
N LYS A 277 18.20 -0.35 9.09
CA LYS A 277 18.58 0.37 10.32
C LYS A 277 17.52 1.39 10.76
N TYR A 278 16.26 1.09 10.43
CA TYR A 278 15.12 1.93 10.74
C TYR A 278 14.57 1.62 12.14
N GLN A 279 14.27 2.65 12.91
CA GLN A 279 13.61 2.52 14.22
C GLN A 279 12.23 3.15 14.15
N PHE A 280 11.20 2.35 14.44
CA PHE A 280 9.82 2.82 14.47
C PHE A 280 9.61 3.80 15.63
N ASN A 281 8.90 4.89 15.39
CA ASN A 281 8.53 5.82 16.46
C ASN A 281 7.26 5.35 17.16
N ILE A 282 7.43 4.64 18.27
CA ILE A 282 6.33 4.04 19.05
C ILE A 282 5.37 5.10 19.63
N GLU A 283 5.79 6.33 19.82
CA GLU A 283 4.91 7.42 20.31
C GLU A 283 3.77 7.76 19.33
N ASN A 284 3.88 7.36 18.06
CA ASN A 284 2.83 7.55 17.06
C ASN A 284 1.66 6.55 17.20
N TYR A 285 1.73 5.55 18.11
CA TYR A 285 0.79 4.41 18.17
C TYR A 285 -0.13 4.35 19.37
#